data_021da648ea156e05bbc3939cd53ee2cb
#
_entry.id   021da648ea156e05bbc3939cd53ee2cb
#
_cell.length_a   1.000
_cell.length_b   1.000
_cell.length_c   1.000
_cell.angle_alpha   90.00
_cell.angle_beta   90.00
_cell.angle_gamma   90.00
#
_symmetry.space_group_name_H-M   'P 1'
#
loop_
_entity.id
_entity.type
_entity.pdbx_description
1 polymer ?
#
loop_
_entity_poly.entity_id
_entity_poly.type
_entity_poly.pdbx_seq_one_letter_code
_entity_poly.pdbx_strand_id
1 'polypeptide(L)'
;NGQIERIQSADTDIGQGYEIDDAEGYFLMPGLFDVHTHINSLDQARRALESGVTTIRTASVPAYQDVAMRELVRSGQLAGPDVLAAGVFVTPDLGRTVLADPRLAPLHAGVMSDEALRQVVRINADRGVDVIKTRGTQRAGLPDTDPRQQVYTERQLRVIVEEAAKFDIPVMVHAHGDEGARAAVLAGARSIEHGTYLSDETLRLMKERGTWLVPTFVTMNELNEEQYDYVLRLRGKHMLPHLERAIRSAHQMGVRIATGADNYYDEKSINRISIEVEHLVRLGMPAFEALQSATVSSAELLGVGTSTGRIAEGYEADLILVPGNPLEDVAVLQDVLMVISNGTVALKRIPFAVTE
;
A
#
# COMPACT_ATOMS: atom_id res chain seq x y z
N ASN A 1 -11.80 17.56 -16.29
CA ASN A 1 -11.88 16.11 -16.51
C ASN A 1 -10.97 15.30 -15.58
N GLY A 2 -10.14 15.95 -14.72
CA GLY A 2 -9.23 15.25 -13.80
C GLY A 2 -8.01 14.61 -14.45
N GLN A 3 -7.78 14.83 -15.72
CA GLN A 3 -6.66 14.24 -16.47
C GLN A 3 -5.65 15.29 -16.90
N ILE A 4 -4.40 14.85 -17.09
CA ILE A 4 -3.33 15.65 -17.71
C ILE A 4 -3.68 15.83 -19.18
N GLU A 5 -4.05 17.03 -19.57
CA GLU A 5 -4.45 17.32 -20.93
C GLU A 5 -3.26 17.40 -21.88
N ARG A 6 -2.18 18.07 -21.42
CA ARG A 6 -1.02 18.34 -22.25
C ARG A 6 0.26 18.55 -21.44
N ILE A 7 1.36 18.11 -21.99
CA ILE A 7 2.72 18.36 -21.48
C ILE A 7 3.51 19.09 -22.58
N GLN A 8 4.03 20.25 -22.28
CA GLN A 8 4.71 21.09 -23.28
C GLN A 8 5.88 21.88 -22.66
N SER A 9 6.72 22.49 -23.50
CA SER A 9 7.78 23.39 -23.04
C SER A 9 7.19 24.64 -22.37
N ALA A 10 7.88 25.17 -21.37
CA ALA A 10 7.50 26.40 -20.67
C ALA A 10 7.36 27.62 -21.59
N ASP A 11 8.10 27.65 -22.70
CA ASP A 11 8.06 28.75 -23.69
C ASP A 11 6.81 28.71 -24.61
N THR A 12 5.97 27.69 -24.47
CA THR A 12 4.79 27.52 -25.32
C THR A 12 3.64 28.37 -24.79
N ASP A 13 2.97 29.15 -25.68
CA ASP A 13 1.77 29.88 -25.32
C ASP A 13 0.67 28.92 -24.89
N ILE A 14 0.20 29.06 -23.67
CA ILE A 14 -0.87 28.22 -23.08
C ILE A 14 -2.28 28.74 -23.45
N GLY A 15 -2.40 29.95 -24.07
CA GLY A 15 -3.66 30.55 -24.35
C GLY A 15 -4.34 31.21 -23.13
N GLN A 16 -5.58 31.68 -23.31
CA GLN A 16 -6.36 32.33 -22.26
C GLN A 16 -7.29 31.33 -21.55
N GLY A 17 -7.60 31.61 -20.28
CA GLY A 17 -8.61 30.87 -19.52
C GLY A 17 -8.06 29.79 -18.59
N TYR A 18 -6.76 29.70 -18.47
CA TYR A 18 -6.10 28.81 -17.48
C TYR A 18 -5.77 29.58 -16.20
N GLU A 19 -5.95 28.95 -15.07
CA GLU A 19 -5.35 29.36 -13.81
C GLU A 19 -3.91 28.83 -13.79
N ILE A 20 -2.94 29.67 -13.45
CA ILE A 20 -1.52 29.33 -13.47
C ILE A 20 -1.02 29.22 -12.05
N ASP A 21 -0.49 28.06 -11.70
CA ASP A 21 0.30 27.84 -10.50
C ASP A 21 1.77 27.83 -10.90
N ASP A 22 2.52 28.88 -10.53
CA ASP A 22 3.96 28.95 -10.76
C ASP A 22 4.68 28.04 -9.78
N ALA A 23 5.33 27.02 -10.30
CA ALA A 23 6.12 26.05 -9.56
C ALA A 23 7.62 26.19 -9.78
N GLU A 24 8.09 27.36 -10.22
CA GLU A 24 9.53 27.61 -10.48
C GLU A 24 10.38 27.33 -9.24
N GLY A 25 11.42 26.53 -9.42
CA GLY A 25 12.31 26.11 -8.33
C GLY A 25 11.84 24.90 -7.53
N TYR A 26 10.65 24.35 -7.81
CA TYR A 26 10.12 23.14 -7.19
C TYR A 26 10.07 21.97 -8.17
N PHE A 27 9.85 20.76 -7.66
CA PHE A 27 9.82 19.55 -8.47
C PHE A 27 8.42 18.93 -8.43
N LEU A 28 7.84 18.72 -9.62
CA LEU A 28 6.56 18.04 -9.81
C LEU A 28 6.82 16.55 -10.08
N MET A 29 6.10 15.68 -9.38
CA MET A 29 6.15 14.25 -9.59
C MET A 29 4.77 13.61 -9.47
N PRO A 30 4.59 12.32 -9.88
CA PRO A 30 3.35 11.62 -9.62
C PRO A 30 3.04 11.56 -8.13
N GLY A 31 1.77 11.53 -7.77
CA GLY A 31 1.33 11.25 -6.42
C GLY A 31 1.81 9.89 -5.93
N LEU A 32 2.04 9.77 -4.63
CA LEU A 32 2.54 8.55 -4.02
C LEU A 32 1.42 7.51 -3.84
N PHE A 33 1.82 6.26 -3.85
CA PHE A 33 0.96 5.11 -3.58
C PHE A 33 1.32 4.48 -2.24
N ASP A 34 0.32 4.22 -1.41
CA ASP A 34 0.46 3.35 -0.24
C ASP A 34 -0.37 2.09 -0.45
N VAL A 35 0.30 0.99 -0.82
CA VAL A 35 -0.40 -0.26 -1.17
C VAL A 35 -0.67 -1.17 0.02
N HIS A 36 -0.45 -0.68 1.26
CA HIS A 36 -0.74 -1.41 2.49
C HIS A 36 -1.10 -0.45 3.63
N THR A 37 -2.37 -0.13 3.78
CA THR A 37 -2.89 0.71 4.85
C THR A 37 -4.04 0.05 5.60
N HIS A 38 -4.41 0.60 6.76
CA HIS A 38 -5.59 0.22 7.53
C HIS A 38 -6.55 1.41 7.73
N ILE A 39 -6.57 2.35 6.78
CA ILE A 39 -7.41 3.54 6.81
C ILE A 39 -8.89 3.13 6.88
N ASN A 40 -9.61 3.64 7.86
CA ASN A 40 -11.02 3.34 8.08
C ASN A 40 -11.86 4.56 8.52
N SER A 41 -11.30 5.76 8.41
CA SER A 41 -11.97 7.03 8.70
C SER A 41 -11.61 8.13 7.69
N LEU A 42 -12.47 9.14 7.57
CA LEU A 42 -12.28 10.26 6.65
C LEU A 42 -11.06 11.10 7.01
N ASP A 43 -10.80 11.29 8.31
CA ASP A 43 -9.63 12.03 8.77
C ASP A 43 -8.33 11.35 8.43
N GLN A 44 -8.29 10.02 8.52
CA GLN A 44 -7.13 9.22 8.12
C GLN A 44 -6.89 9.34 6.61
N ALA A 45 -7.94 9.24 5.79
CA ALA A 45 -7.85 9.41 4.35
C ALA A 45 -7.33 10.80 3.97
N ARG A 46 -7.84 11.85 4.63
CA ARG A 46 -7.35 13.22 4.44
C ARG A 46 -5.88 13.37 4.77
N ARG A 47 -5.42 12.80 5.90
CA ARG A 47 -3.99 12.87 6.29
C ARG A 47 -3.08 12.11 5.32
N ALA A 48 -3.54 10.96 4.79
CA ALA A 48 -2.80 10.25 3.75
C ALA A 48 -2.64 11.14 2.51
N LEU A 49 -3.73 11.76 2.04
CA LEU A 49 -3.72 12.67 0.90
C LEU A 49 -2.79 13.87 1.15
N GLU A 50 -2.88 14.53 2.32
CA GLU A 50 -2.03 15.66 2.70
C GLU A 50 -0.54 15.28 2.81
N SER A 51 -0.21 14.00 2.97
CA SER A 51 1.17 13.50 2.94
C SER A 51 1.68 13.20 1.53
N GLY A 52 0.87 13.46 0.49
CA GLY A 52 1.21 13.22 -0.90
C GLY A 52 0.77 11.86 -1.44
N VAL A 53 0.05 11.06 -0.66
CA VAL A 53 -0.47 9.75 -1.10
C VAL A 53 -1.82 9.97 -1.81
N THR A 54 -1.83 9.81 -3.14
CA THR A 54 -3.04 9.99 -3.98
C THR A 54 -3.79 8.68 -4.22
N THR A 55 -3.16 7.53 -3.99
CA THR A 55 -3.79 6.22 -4.15
C THR A 55 -3.41 5.30 -3.00
N ILE A 56 -4.39 4.61 -2.43
CA ILE A 56 -4.19 3.62 -1.36
C ILE A 56 -4.82 2.27 -1.71
N ARG A 57 -4.20 1.20 -1.20
CA ARG A 57 -4.84 -0.11 -1.06
C ARG A 57 -4.96 -0.42 0.43
N THR A 58 -6.18 -0.65 0.90
CA THR A 58 -6.36 -1.10 2.27
C THR A 58 -5.93 -2.56 2.44
N ALA A 59 -5.46 -2.89 3.63
CA ALA A 59 -5.02 -4.25 3.99
C ALA A 59 -5.97 -4.90 4.99
N SER A 60 -7.23 -4.63 4.87
CA SER A 60 -8.39 -4.97 5.67
C SER A 60 -8.85 -3.88 6.63
N VAL A 61 -10.14 -3.84 6.82
CA VAL A 61 -10.85 -2.99 7.81
C VAL A 61 -11.94 -3.80 8.51
N PRO A 62 -12.44 -3.33 9.68
CA PRO A 62 -13.39 -4.13 10.46
C PRO A 62 -14.77 -4.36 9.81
N ALA A 63 -15.25 -3.46 8.94
CA ALA A 63 -16.62 -3.53 8.45
C ALA A 63 -16.86 -2.76 7.13
N TYR A 64 -16.06 -2.98 6.10
CA TYR A 64 -16.22 -2.40 4.74
C TYR A 64 -16.25 -0.86 4.68
N GLN A 65 -15.63 -0.17 5.65
CA GLN A 65 -15.50 1.28 5.63
C GLN A 65 -14.68 1.77 4.43
N ASP A 66 -13.72 0.97 3.99
CA ASP A 66 -12.89 1.20 2.83
C ASP A 66 -13.71 1.21 1.52
N VAL A 67 -14.63 0.27 1.37
CA VAL A 67 -15.57 0.23 0.22
C VAL A 67 -16.44 1.50 0.22
N ALA A 68 -16.99 1.89 1.38
CA ALA A 68 -17.79 3.10 1.48
C ALA A 68 -16.95 4.37 1.18
N MET A 69 -15.73 4.43 1.67
CA MET A 69 -14.80 5.54 1.44
C MET A 69 -14.47 5.66 -0.06
N ARG A 70 -14.19 4.55 -0.73
CA ARG A 70 -13.97 4.51 -2.17
C ARG A 70 -15.12 5.17 -2.94
N GLU A 71 -16.36 4.82 -2.60
CA GLU A 71 -17.53 5.39 -3.28
C GLU A 71 -17.70 6.89 -3.00
N LEU A 72 -17.38 7.35 -1.78
CA LEU A 72 -17.41 8.78 -1.46
C LEU A 72 -16.35 9.58 -2.23
N VAL A 73 -15.14 9.03 -2.38
CA VAL A 73 -14.06 9.65 -3.17
C VAL A 73 -14.45 9.67 -4.65
N ARG A 74 -14.86 8.54 -5.22
CA ARG A 74 -15.27 8.43 -6.64
C ARG A 74 -16.43 9.34 -7.02
N SER A 75 -17.35 9.58 -6.08
CA SER A 75 -18.48 10.49 -6.33
C SER A 75 -18.14 11.97 -6.07
N GLY A 76 -16.90 12.28 -5.69
CA GLY A 76 -16.46 13.65 -5.37
C GLY A 76 -17.06 14.21 -4.06
N GLN A 77 -17.69 13.37 -3.23
CA GLN A 77 -18.25 13.78 -1.94
C GLN A 77 -17.19 13.88 -0.85
N LEU A 78 -16.05 13.22 -1.06
CA LEU A 78 -14.90 13.25 -0.16
C LEU A 78 -13.64 13.59 -0.95
N ALA A 79 -12.90 14.59 -0.51
CA ALA A 79 -11.52 14.80 -0.93
C ALA A 79 -10.64 13.78 -0.19
N GLY A 80 -10.13 12.81 -0.91
CA GLY A 80 -9.32 11.70 -0.39
C GLY A 80 -8.49 11.05 -1.49
N PRO A 81 -7.58 10.14 -1.14
CA PRO A 81 -6.87 9.33 -2.13
C PRO A 81 -7.84 8.36 -2.81
N ASP A 82 -7.54 7.91 -4.02
CA ASP A 82 -8.21 6.77 -4.60
C ASP A 82 -8.01 5.53 -3.75
N VAL A 83 -9.08 4.75 -3.57
CA VAL A 83 -9.08 3.61 -2.65
C VAL A 83 -9.29 2.32 -3.41
N LEU A 84 -8.39 1.36 -3.22
CA LEU A 84 -8.63 -0.06 -3.52
C LEU A 84 -8.94 -0.77 -2.20
N ALA A 85 -10.17 -1.27 -2.08
CA ALA A 85 -10.73 -1.78 -0.84
C ALA A 85 -10.47 -3.28 -0.66
N ALA A 86 -10.06 -3.70 0.53
CA ALA A 86 -9.86 -5.11 0.90
C ALA A 86 -11.02 -5.70 1.72
N GLY A 87 -11.81 -4.86 2.37
CA GLY A 87 -12.91 -5.32 3.22
C GLY A 87 -12.44 -6.16 4.41
N VAL A 88 -13.12 -7.27 4.68
CA VAL A 88 -12.87 -8.14 5.83
C VAL A 88 -11.70 -9.08 5.56
N PHE A 89 -10.82 -9.20 6.57
CA PHE A 89 -9.64 -10.07 6.53
C PHE A 89 -10.04 -11.56 6.51
N VAL A 90 -9.58 -12.32 5.53
CA VAL A 90 -9.71 -13.78 5.53
C VAL A 90 -8.66 -14.36 6.48
N THR A 91 -9.08 -14.69 7.70
CA THR A 91 -8.20 -15.08 8.81
C THR A 91 -8.88 -16.17 9.65
N PRO A 92 -8.13 -17.06 10.34
CA PRO A 92 -8.73 -18.16 11.12
C PRO A 92 -9.77 -17.72 12.14
N ASP A 93 -9.54 -16.57 12.77
CA ASP A 93 -10.48 -15.97 13.72
C ASP A 93 -10.91 -14.60 13.20
N LEU A 94 -12.18 -14.43 12.89
CA LEU A 94 -12.76 -13.16 12.46
C LEU A 94 -13.00 -12.20 13.64
N GLY A 95 -13.04 -12.71 14.88
CA GLY A 95 -13.31 -11.90 16.03
C GLY A 95 -14.58 -11.06 15.85
N ARG A 96 -14.50 -9.75 16.13
CA ARG A 96 -15.63 -8.83 16.01
C ARG A 96 -16.05 -8.54 14.55
N THR A 97 -15.21 -8.86 13.56
CA THR A 97 -15.52 -8.62 12.14
C THR A 97 -16.66 -9.50 11.62
N VAL A 98 -17.08 -10.53 12.37
CA VAL A 98 -18.31 -11.30 12.08
C VAL A 98 -19.58 -10.41 12.05
N LEU A 99 -19.52 -9.24 12.69
CA LEU A 99 -20.62 -8.27 12.71
C LEU A 99 -20.72 -7.42 11.43
N ALA A 100 -19.70 -7.46 10.57
CA ALA A 100 -19.67 -6.67 9.35
C ALA A 100 -20.71 -7.09 8.31
N ASP A 101 -21.09 -8.37 8.32
CA ASP A 101 -22.11 -8.93 7.43
C ASP A 101 -22.81 -10.12 8.13
N PRO A 102 -24.16 -10.19 8.10
CA PRO A 102 -24.87 -11.31 8.74
C PRO A 102 -24.43 -12.69 8.26
N ARG A 103 -23.95 -12.82 7.02
CA ARG A 103 -23.45 -14.09 6.44
C ARG A 103 -22.13 -14.56 7.06
N LEU A 104 -21.41 -13.68 7.76
CA LEU A 104 -20.19 -14.02 8.50
C LEU A 104 -20.51 -14.63 9.87
N ALA A 105 -21.69 -14.40 10.43
CA ALA A 105 -22.05 -14.88 11.77
C ALA A 105 -21.86 -16.40 11.98
N PRO A 106 -22.17 -17.30 11.03
CA PRO A 106 -21.91 -18.74 11.18
C PRO A 106 -20.41 -19.09 11.26
N LEU A 107 -19.52 -18.17 10.83
CA LEU A 107 -18.07 -18.37 10.79
C LEU A 107 -17.35 -17.96 12.08
N HIS A 108 -18.10 -17.57 13.13
CA HIS A 108 -17.52 -17.21 14.43
C HIS A 108 -16.71 -18.35 15.08
N ALA A 109 -16.99 -19.60 14.72
CA ALA A 109 -16.27 -20.78 15.21
C ALA A 109 -14.90 -20.98 14.53
N GLY A 110 -14.58 -20.21 13.48
CA GLY A 110 -13.32 -20.25 12.77
C GLY A 110 -13.43 -20.41 11.26
N VAL A 111 -12.43 -19.91 10.56
CA VAL A 111 -12.32 -19.90 9.08
C VAL A 111 -11.14 -20.79 8.67
N MET A 112 -11.30 -22.12 8.83
CA MET A 112 -10.25 -23.11 8.54
C MET A 112 -10.66 -24.13 7.47
N SER A 113 -11.95 -24.37 7.27
CA SER A 113 -12.43 -25.28 6.23
C SER A 113 -12.48 -24.60 4.86
N ASP A 114 -12.35 -25.38 3.80
CA ASP A 114 -12.43 -24.88 2.43
C ASP A 114 -13.71 -24.07 2.17
N GLU A 115 -14.84 -24.54 2.68
CA GLU A 115 -16.10 -23.83 2.47
C GLU A 115 -16.16 -22.51 3.26
N ALA A 116 -15.66 -22.49 4.50
CA ALA A 116 -15.56 -21.24 5.27
C ALA A 116 -14.65 -20.22 4.57
N LEU A 117 -13.50 -20.64 4.04
CA LEU A 117 -12.60 -19.79 3.27
C LEU A 117 -13.29 -19.20 2.03
N ARG A 118 -13.96 -20.06 1.23
CA ARG A 118 -14.72 -19.60 0.06
C ARG A 118 -15.84 -18.65 0.44
N GLN A 119 -16.54 -18.93 1.53
CA GLN A 119 -17.64 -18.09 1.97
C GLN A 119 -17.19 -16.67 2.32
N VAL A 120 -16.07 -16.49 3.05
CA VAL A 120 -15.54 -15.14 3.33
C VAL A 120 -15.12 -14.42 2.04
N VAL A 121 -14.47 -15.13 1.10
CA VAL A 121 -14.08 -14.55 -0.19
C VAL A 121 -15.31 -14.08 -0.98
N ARG A 122 -16.36 -14.92 -1.10
CA ARG A 122 -17.61 -14.56 -1.79
C ARG A 122 -18.29 -13.35 -1.16
N ILE A 123 -18.36 -13.30 0.18
CA ILE A 123 -18.95 -12.17 0.88
C ILE A 123 -18.18 -10.89 0.57
N ASN A 124 -16.85 -10.93 0.61
CA ASN A 124 -16.01 -9.79 0.24
C ASN A 124 -16.24 -9.38 -1.23
N ALA A 125 -16.27 -10.32 -2.17
CA ALA A 125 -16.56 -10.04 -3.58
C ALA A 125 -17.95 -9.41 -3.77
N ASP A 126 -18.98 -9.94 -3.12
CA ASP A 126 -20.34 -9.38 -3.15
C ASP A 126 -20.42 -7.96 -2.55
N ARG A 127 -19.53 -7.65 -1.61
CA ARG A 127 -19.39 -6.31 -1.03
C ARG A 127 -18.59 -5.36 -1.92
N GLY A 128 -18.05 -5.86 -3.03
CA GLY A 128 -17.37 -5.07 -4.03
C GLY A 128 -15.95 -4.68 -3.65
N VAL A 129 -15.21 -5.55 -2.96
CA VAL A 129 -13.78 -5.31 -2.68
C VAL A 129 -12.94 -5.41 -3.96
N ASP A 130 -11.79 -4.74 -3.98
CA ASP A 130 -10.85 -4.75 -5.11
C ASP A 130 -9.70 -5.76 -4.90
N VAL A 131 -9.51 -6.23 -3.66
CA VAL A 131 -8.47 -7.18 -3.29
C VAL A 131 -8.92 -8.06 -2.12
N ILE A 132 -8.47 -9.30 -2.07
CA ILE A 132 -8.64 -10.17 -0.90
C ILE A 132 -7.40 -10.11 -0.04
N LYS A 133 -7.53 -9.74 1.24
CA LYS A 133 -6.46 -9.85 2.25
C LYS A 133 -6.56 -11.16 3.00
N THR A 134 -5.44 -11.91 3.04
CA THR A 134 -5.30 -13.12 3.88
C THR A 134 -3.91 -13.17 4.52
N ARG A 135 -3.60 -14.26 5.22
CA ARG A 135 -2.30 -14.46 5.87
C ARG A 135 -1.70 -15.84 5.64
N GLY A 136 -0.38 -15.87 5.44
CA GLY A 136 0.43 -17.08 5.47
C GLY A 136 1.02 -17.36 6.85
N THR A 137 1.30 -16.31 7.65
CA THR A 137 1.87 -16.46 9.01
C THR A 137 1.14 -15.63 10.07
N GLN A 138 1.52 -15.80 11.33
CA GLN A 138 1.05 -14.97 12.44
C GLN A 138 1.61 -13.54 12.35
N ARG A 139 1.03 -12.62 13.14
CA ARG A 139 1.40 -11.20 13.19
C ARG A 139 2.67 -10.97 14.01
N ALA A 140 3.43 -9.93 13.66
CA ALA A 140 4.56 -9.46 14.45
C ALA A 140 4.14 -8.53 15.61
N GLY A 141 3.10 -7.72 15.43
CA GLY A 141 2.67 -6.69 16.39
C GLY A 141 1.86 -7.19 17.59
N LEU A 142 1.78 -8.51 17.83
CA LEU A 142 1.14 -9.09 19.01
C LEU A 142 2.18 -9.87 19.82
N PRO A 143 2.34 -9.61 21.12
CA PRO A 143 3.44 -10.16 21.91
C PRO A 143 3.36 -11.69 22.09
N ASP A 144 2.18 -12.27 22.05
CA ASP A 144 1.87 -13.70 22.25
C ASP A 144 1.87 -14.53 20.96
N THR A 145 2.32 -13.95 19.82
CA THR A 145 2.40 -14.65 18.53
C THR A 145 3.84 -14.91 18.10
N ASP A 146 4.07 -15.90 17.22
CA ASP A 146 5.32 -16.07 16.49
C ASP A 146 5.13 -15.72 15.02
N PRO A 147 5.70 -14.61 14.52
CA PRO A 147 5.52 -14.17 13.14
C PRO A 147 6.09 -15.16 12.09
N ARG A 148 6.90 -16.15 12.50
CA ARG A 148 7.41 -17.19 11.62
C ARG A 148 6.43 -18.35 11.46
N GLN A 149 5.51 -18.52 12.42
CA GLN A 149 4.57 -19.64 12.42
C GLN A 149 3.56 -19.52 11.28
N GLN A 150 3.50 -20.56 10.43
CA GLN A 150 2.52 -20.67 9.36
C GLN A 150 1.10 -20.77 9.93
N VAL A 151 0.15 -20.08 9.27
CA VAL A 151 -1.29 -20.06 9.63
C VAL A 151 -2.09 -20.90 8.66
N TYR A 152 -2.10 -20.54 7.38
CA TYR A 152 -2.75 -21.31 6.34
C TYR A 152 -1.74 -22.11 5.53
N THR A 153 -2.07 -23.35 5.22
CA THR A 153 -1.31 -24.22 4.33
C THR A 153 -1.40 -23.73 2.89
N GLU A 154 -0.47 -24.15 2.02
CA GLU A 154 -0.54 -23.86 0.57
C GLU A 154 -1.91 -24.23 -0.01
N ARG A 155 -2.47 -25.40 0.37
CA ARG A 155 -3.79 -25.84 -0.09
C ARG A 155 -4.90 -24.86 0.30
N GLN A 156 -4.92 -24.37 1.53
CA GLN A 156 -5.91 -23.40 2.01
C GLN A 156 -5.75 -22.04 1.31
N LEU A 157 -4.52 -21.55 1.15
CA LEU A 157 -4.24 -20.33 0.40
C LEU A 157 -4.66 -20.46 -1.08
N ARG A 158 -4.46 -21.63 -1.68
CA ARG A 158 -4.93 -21.92 -3.05
C ARG A 158 -6.45 -21.87 -3.15
N VAL A 159 -7.17 -22.39 -2.16
CA VAL A 159 -8.66 -22.27 -2.11
C VAL A 159 -9.10 -20.80 -2.11
N ILE A 160 -8.40 -19.93 -1.35
CA ILE A 160 -8.70 -18.49 -1.31
C ILE A 160 -8.41 -17.86 -2.68
N VAL A 161 -7.24 -18.14 -3.26
CA VAL A 161 -6.82 -17.57 -4.56
C VAL A 161 -7.75 -18.01 -5.69
N GLU A 162 -8.06 -19.31 -5.77
CA GLU A 162 -8.96 -19.86 -6.79
C GLU A 162 -10.38 -19.33 -6.68
N GLU A 163 -10.88 -19.13 -5.45
CA GLU A 163 -12.20 -18.54 -5.25
C GLU A 163 -12.23 -17.05 -5.64
N ALA A 164 -11.20 -16.28 -5.25
CA ALA A 164 -11.06 -14.87 -5.60
C ALA A 164 -10.92 -14.65 -7.12
N ALA A 165 -10.20 -15.56 -7.80
CA ALA A 165 -10.01 -15.51 -9.25
C ALA A 165 -11.31 -15.63 -10.05
N LYS A 166 -12.38 -16.23 -9.49
CA LYS A 166 -13.71 -16.27 -10.13
C LYS A 166 -14.37 -14.91 -10.27
N PHE A 167 -13.90 -13.94 -9.52
CA PHE A 167 -14.37 -12.56 -9.49
C PHE A 167 -13.31 -11.59 -10.02
N ASP A 168 -12.21 -12.09 -10.60
CA ASP A 168 -11.04 -11.32 -11.07
C ASP A 168 -10.37 -10.49 -9.94
N ILE A 169 -10.50 -10.93 -8.68
CA ILE A 169 -9.96 -10.23 -7.52
C ILE A 169 -8.60 -10.83 -7.13
N PRO A 170 -7.50 -10.02 -7.12
CA PRO A 170 -6.19 -10.48 -6.67
C PRO A 170 -6.15 -10.73 -5.16
N VAL A 171 -5.17 -11.52 -4.71
CA VAL A 171 -4.98 -11.84 -3.29
C VAL A 171 -3.64 -11.30 -2.80
N MET A 172 -3.67 -10.51 -1.72
CA MET A 172 -2.50 -10.06 -0.96
C MET A 172 -2.36 -10.89 0.33
N VAL A 173 -1.13 -11.28 0.67
CA VAL A 173 -0.89 -12.22 1.77
C VAL A 173 0.12 -11.65 2.77
N HIS A 174 -0.34 -11.41 4.01
CA HIS A 174 0.54 -11.14 5.14
C HIS A 174 1.43 -12.36 5.42
N ALA A 175 2.73 -12.23 5.37
CA ALA A 175 3.66 -13.30 5.73
C ALA A 175 5.02 -12.74 6.13
N HIS A 176 5.46 -13.03 7.37
CA HIS A 176 6.82 -12.77 7.82
C HIS A 176 7.71 -14.00 7.59
N GLY A 177 7.26 -15.18 8.01
CA GLY A 177 8.01 -16.44 7.91
C GLY A 177 8.04 -16.99 6.49
N ASP A 178 9.16 -17.60 6.13
CA ASP A 178 9.43 -18.12 4.79
C ASP A 178 8.46 -19.20 4.33
N GLU A 179 8.11 -20.15 5.21
CA GLU A 179 7.17 -21.24 4.87
C GLU A 179 5.81 -20.71 4.44
N GLY A 180 5.24 -19.77 5.21
CA GLY A 180 3.94 -19.17 4.89
C GLY A 180 3.99 -18.30 3.63
N ALA A 181 5.07 -17.57 3.42
CA ALA A 181 5.30 -16.79 2.21
C ALA A 181 5.44 -17.69 0.98
N ARG A 182 6.26 -18.73 1.06
CA ARG A 182 6.43 -19.72 -0.04
C ARG A 182 5.11 -20.40 -0.39
N ALA A 183 4.34 -20.82 0.61
CA ALA A 183 3.02 -21.39 0.42
C ALA A 183 2.07 -20.42 -0.32
N ALA A 184 2.11 -19.13 0.02
CA ALA A 184 1.31 -18.10 -0.62
C ALA A 184 1.72 -17.88 -2.09
N VAL A 185 3.03 -17.83 -2.38
CA VAL A 185 3.54 -17.70 -3.76
C VAL A 185 3.13 -18.90 -4.60
N LEU A 186 3.26 -20.13 -4.08
CA LEU A 186 2.84 -21.35 -4.76
C LEU A 186 1.33 -21.41 -4.99
N ALA A 187 0.55 -20.83 -4.08
CA ALA A 187 -0.90 -20.71 -4.22
C ALA A 187 -1.34 -19.67 -5.26
N GLY A 188 -0.45 -18.77 -5.69
CA GLY A 188 -0.74 -17.75 -6.70
C GLY A 188 -1.05 -16.35 -6.12
N ALA A 189 -0.53 -16.03 -4.93
CA ALA A 189 -0.66 -14.70 -4.35
C ALA A 189 -0.09 -13.61 -5.27
N ARG A 190 -0.78 -12.47 -5.37
CA ARG A 190 -0.34 -11.29 -6.14
C ARG A 190 0.80 -10.58 -5.43
N SER A 191 0.74 -10.45 -4.11
CA SER A 191 1.80 -9.83 -3.30
C SER A 191 1.98 -10.54 -1.97
N ILE A 192 3.23 -10.52 -1.48
CA ILE A 192 3.62 -10.86 -0.11
C ILE A 192 3.87 -9.57 0.63
N GLU A 193 3.17 -9.40 1.73
CA GLU A 193 3.29 -8.26 2.62
C GLU A 193 4.30 -8.58 3.73
N HIS A 194 5.18 -7.65 4.05
CA HIS A 194 6.28 -7.73 5.01
C HIS A 194 7.49 -8.57 4.53
N GLY A 195 7.35 -9.88 4.40
CA GLY A 195 8.42 -10.73 3.84
C GLY A 195 9.71 -10.81 4.67
N THR A 196 9.62 -10.68 6.00
CA THR A 196 10.78 -10.48 6.88
C THR A 196 11.84 -11.57 6.79
N TYR A 197 11.42 -12.83 6.74
CA TYR A 197 12.35 -13.98 6.79
C TYR A 197 12.45 -14.71 5.44
N LEU A 198 12.18 -14.04 4.33
CA LEU A 198 12.24 -14.67 3.01
C LEU A 198 13.63 -15.26 2.72
N SER A 199 13.64 -16.52 2.30
CA SER A 199 14.82 -17.19 1.79
C SER A 199 15.10 -16.78 0.34
N ASP A 200 16.33 -17.00 -0.12
CA ASP A 200 16.68 -16.77 -1.51
C ASP A 200 15.90 -17.70 -2.46
N GLU A 201 15.50 -18.88 -2.01
CA GLU A 201 14.66 -19.80 -2.78
C GLU A 201 13.26 -19.22 -2.98
N THR A 202 12.65 -18.70 -1.92
CA THR A 202 11.34 -18.07 -2.00
C THR A 202 11.38 -16.79 -2.84
N LEU A 203 12.45 -15.99 -2.74
CA LEU A 203 12.63 -14.80 -3.58
C LEU A 203 12.76 -15.15 -5.07
N ARG A 204 13.51 -16.22 -5.43
CA ARG A 204 13.55 -16.70 -6.83
C ARG A 204 12.17 -17.13 -7.31
N LEU A 205 11.43 -17.86 -6.49
CA LEU A 205 10.07 -18.27 -6.80
C LEU A 205 9.13 -17.07 -6.99
N MET A 206 9.23 -16.04 -6.15
CA MET A 206 8.48 -14.79 -6.30
C MET A 206 8.77 -14.13 -7.67
N LYS A 207 10.04 -14.03 -8.05
CA LYS A 207 10.44 -13.51 -9.36
C LYS A 207 9.83 -14.33 -10.50
N GLU A 208 9.97 -15.65 -10.47
CA GLU A 208 9.46 -16.58 -11.48
C GLU A 208 7.94 -16.49 -11.64
N ARG A 209 7.21 -16.36 -10.53
CA ARG A 209 5.75 -16.27 -10.50
C ARG A 209 5.22 -14.85 -10.70
N GLY A 210 6.09 -13.84 -10.69
CA GLY A 210 5.70 -12.45 -10.78
C GLY A 210 5.00 -11.93 -9.52
N THR A 211 5.20 -12.56 -8.37
CA THR A 211 4.66 -12.11 -7.09
C THR A 211 5.46 -10.90 -6.58
N TRP A 212 4.77 -9.89 -6.11
CA TRP A 212 5.35 -8.65 -5.59
C TRP A 212 5.75 -8.76 -4.12
N LEU A 213 6.77 -8.00 -3.70
CA LEU A 213 7.09 -7.74 -2.31
C LEU A 213 6.59 -6.34 -1.91
N VAL A 214 5.87 -6.25 -0.80
CA VAL A 214 5.50 -5.01 -0.14
C VAL A 214 6.10 -5.04 1.27
N PRO A 215 7.31 -4.47 1.48
CA PRO A 215 8.09 -4.76 2.67
C PRO A 215 7.58 -4.12 3.95
N THR A 216 6.89 -2.98 3.88
CA THR A 216 6.40 -2.23 5.06
C THR A 216 7.48 -2.05 6.14
N PHE A 217 8.67 -1.67 5.70
CA PHE A 217 9.85 -1.54 6.57
C PHE A 217 9.60 -0.54 7.71
N VAL A 218 8.90 0.55 7.39
CA VAL A 218 8.55 1.62 8.32
C VAL A 218 7.89 1.06 9.59
N THR A 219 6.85 0.23 9.43
CA THR A 219 6.11 -0.36 10.56
C THR A 219 6.97 -1.33 11.37
N MET A 220 7.84 -2.11 10.70
CA MET A 220 8.76 -3.00 11.43
C MET A 220 9.81 -2.20 12.22
N ASN A 221 10.28 -1.08 11.67
CA ASN A 221 11.18 -0.18 12.37
C ASN A 221 10.50 0.50 13.58
N GLU A 222 9.22 0.86 13.46
CA GLU A 222 8.43 1.46 14.54
C GLU A 222 8.34 0.56 15.78
N LEU A 223 8.35 -0.78 15.63
CA LEU A 223 8.35 -1.69 16.78
C LEU A 223 9.52 -1.48 17.75
N ASN A 224 10.59 -0.79 17.34
CA ASN A 224 11.72 -0.46 18.23
C ASN A 224 11.45 0.73 19.15
N GLU A 225 10.38 1.50 18.91
CA GLU A 225 10.09 2.72 19.64
C GLU A 225 9.60 2.44 21.07
N GLU A 226 9.82 3.40 21.96
CA GLU A 226 9.53 3.27 23.39
C GLU A 226 8.05 3.10 23.73
N GLN A 227 7.15 3.47 22.81
CA GLN A 227 5.70 3.30 22.97
C GLN A 227 5.25 1.84 22.99
N TYR A 228 6.05 0.93 22.41
CA TYR A 228 5.76 -0.51 22.40
C TYR A 228 6.30 -1.19 23.66
N ASP A 229 5.66 -2.30 24.05
CA ASP A 229 6.14 -3.09 25.15
C ASP A 229 7.51 -3.72 24.89
N TYR A 230 8.16 -4.19 25.95
CA TYR A 230 9.52 -4.72 25.87
C TYR A 230 9.64 -5.91 24.91
N VAL A 231 8.62 -6.79 24.84
CA VAL A 231 8.63 -7.99 23.96
C VAL A 231 8.62 -7.57 22.51
N LEU A 232 7.74 -6.61 22.15
CA LEU A 232 7.64 -6.10 20.78
C LEU A 232 8.91 -5.36 20.36
N ARG A 233 9.53 -4.60 21.25
CA ARG A 233 10.80 -3.93 20.97
C ARG A 233 11.94 -4.91 20.73
N LEU A 234 12.05 -5.97 21.53
CA LEU A 234 13.03 -7.04 21.30
C LEU A 234 12.78 -7.74 19.96
N ARG A 235 11.52 -7.99 19.64
CA ARG A 235 11.10 -8.58 18.37
C ARG A 235 11.48 -7.69 17.19
N GLY A 236 11.18 -6.39 17.23
CA GLY A 236 11.57 -5.42 16.21
C GLY A 236 13.08 -5.42 15.97
N LYS A 237 13.88 -5.33 17.04
CA LYS A 237 15.35 -5.41 16.95
C LYS A 237 15.85 -6.73 16.32
N HIS A 238 15.18 -7.83 16.58
CA HIS A 238 15.53 -9.12 15.98
C HIS A 238 15.11 -9.22 14.51
N MET A 239 13.92 -8.71 14.17
CA MET A 239 13.34 -8.85 12.84
C MET A 239 13.97 -7.91 11.79
N LEU A 240 14.33 -6.68 12.17
CA LEU A 240 14.84 -5.68 11.24
C LEU A 240 16.04 -6.15 10.39
N PRO A 241 17.11 -6.75 10.93
CA PRO A 241 18.23 -7.20 10.10
C PRO A 241 17.83 -8.26 9.06
N HIS A 242 16.81 -9.10 9.38
CA HIS A 242 16.29 -10.09 8.45
C HIS A 242 15.49 -9.45 7.33
N LEU A 243 14.64 -8.46 7.66
CA LEU A 243 13.87 -7.72 6.67
C LEU A 243 14.79 -6.91 5.75
N GLU A 244 15.80 -6.23 6.30
CA GLU A 244 16.81 -5.52 5.50
C GLU A 244 17.50 -6.46 4.51
N ARG A 245 17.91 -7.65 4.96
CA ARG A 245 18.50 -8.67 4.08
C ARG A 245 17.51 -9.07 2.98
N ALA A 246 16.26 -9.37 3.36
CA ALA A 246 15.23 -9.81 2.41
C ALA A 246 14.97 -8.74 1.33
N ILE A 247 14.89 -7.45 1.70
CA ILE A 247 14.71 -6.34 0.75
C ILE A 247 15.92 -6.24 -0.19
N ARG A 248 17.16 -6.23 0.33
CA ARG A 248 18.37 -6.18 -0.49
C ARG A 248 18.44 -7.36 -1.47
N SER A 249 18.18 -8.57 -0.99
CA SER A 249 18.19 -9.77 -1.83
C SER A 249 17.07 -9.72 -2.89
N ALA A 250 15.87 -9.29 -2.51
CA ALA A 250 14.75 -9.12 -3.44
C ALA A 250 15.10 -8.16 -4.58
N HIS A 251 15.64 -6.99 -4.24
CA HIS A 251 16.07 -5.99 -5.21
C HIS A 251 17.17 -6.55 -6.14
N GLN A 252 18.23 -7.14 -5.58
CA GLN A 252 19.35 -7.73 -6.36
C GLN A 252 18.88 -8.86 -7.29
N MET A 253 17.91 -9.66 -6.87
CA MET A 253 17.35 -10.73 -7.69
C MET A 253 16.33 -10.23 -8.72
N GLY A 254 15.89 -8.97 -8.64
CA GLY A 254 14.89 -8.39 -9.52
C GLY A 254 13.45 -8.86 -9.20
N VAL A 255 13.15 -9.12 -7.93
CA VAL A 255 11.78 -9.22 -7.43
C VAL A 255 11.16 -7.84 -7.46
N ARG A 256 9.93 -7.70 -7.97
CA ARG A 256 9.24 -6.42 -8.02
C ARG A 256 8.84 -5.97 -6.61
N ILE A 257 9.14 -4.71 -6.29
CA ILE A 257 8.87 -4.10 -4.98
C ILE A 257 7.91 -2.93 -5.16
N ALA A 258 6.92 -2.84 -4.28
CA ALA A 258 6.01 -1.72 -4.16
C ALA A 258 5.98 -1.23 -2.71
N THR A 259 5.62 0.04 -2.47
CA THR A 259 5.65 0.66 -1.14
C THR A 259 4.34 0.53 -0.39
N GLY A 260 4.42 0.17 0.89
CA GLY A 260 3.31 0.17 1.83
C GLY A 260 3.79 0.56 3.22
N ALA A 261 3.00 1.33 3.97
CA ALA A 261 3.40 1.80 5.30
C ALA A 261 2.79 0.99 6.44
N ASP A 262 1.79 0.15 6.17
CA ASP A 262 1.05 -0.66 7.16
C ASP A 262 0.59 0.15 8.39
N ASN A 263 0.01 1.29 8.13
CA ASN A 263 -0.42 2.23 9.15
C ASN A 263 -1.89 2.66 8.98
N TYR A 264 -2.36 3.49 9.93
CA TYR A 264 -3.70 4.06 9.95
C TYR A 264 -3.74 5.53 9.53
N TYR A 265 -2.62 6.21 9.38
CA TYR A 265 -2.55 7.67 9.21
C TYR A 265 -3.30 8.42 10.32
N ASP A 266 -3.24 7.95 11.55
CA ASP A 266 -3.78 8.66 12.70
C ASP A 266 -2.89 9.85 13.09
N GLU A 267 -3.34 10.66 14.08
CA GLU A 267 -2.60 11.88 14.48
C GLU A 267 -1.20 11.60 15.05
N LYS A 268 -0.97 10.40 15.54
CA LYS A 268 0.28 9.99 16.17
C LYS A 268 1.21 9.27 15.18
N SER A 269 0.68 8.82 14.04
CA SER A 269 1.47 8.09 13.07
C SER A 269 2.47 9.02 12.39
N ILE A 270 3.75 8.70 12.56
CA ILE A 270 4.86 9.29 11.81
C ILE A 270 5.18 8.47 10.56
N ASN A 271 4.59 7.28 10.45
CA ASN A 271 4.84 6.37 9.33
C ASN A 271 4.19 6.91 8.06
N ARG A 272 5.01 7.07 7.03
CA ARG A 272 4.60 7.61 5.73
C ARG A 272 5.32 6.87 4.62
N ILE A 273 4.75 6.89 3.42
CA ILE A 273 5.39 6.35 2.22
C ILE A 273 6.71 7.05 1.91
N SER A 274 6.82 8.35 2.16
CA SER A 274 8.07 9.09 2.02
C SER A 274 9.20 8.48 2.86
N ILE A 275 8.91 8.01 4.08
CA ILE A 275 9.89 7.33 4.95
C ILE A 275 10.20 5.92 4.44
N GLU A 276 9.21 5.19 3.90
CA GLU A 276 9.46 3.89 3.27
C GLU A 276 10.41 4.01 2.08
N VAL A 277 10.22 5.02 1.22
CA VAL A 277 11.13 5.34 0.09
C VAL A 277 12.54 5.65 0.59
N GLU A 278 12.69 6.47 1.63
CA GLU A 278 13.98 6.79 2.24
C GLU A 278 14.69 5.51 2.75
N HIS A 279 13.94 4.62 3.39
CA HIS A 279 14.49 3.34 3.84
C HIS A 279 14.95 2.45 2.68
N LEU A 280 14.20 2.37 1.58
CA LEU A 280 14.61 1.61 0.41
C LEU A 280 15.93 2.14 -0.18
N VAL A 281 16.09 3.46 -0.26
CA VAL A 281 17.35 4.09 -0.70
C VAL A 281 18.49 3.77 0.26
N ARG A 282 18.26 3.89 1.57
CA ARG A 282 19.26 3.54 2.60
C ARG A 282 19.67 2.06 2.52
N LEU A 283 18.78 1.19 2.07
CA LEU A 283 19.05 -0.23 1.86
C LEU A 283 19.78 -0.53 0.53
N GLY A 284 20.09 0.50 -0.26
CA GLY A 284 20.90 0.40 -1.48
C GLY A 284 20.09 0.37 -2.79
N MET A 285 18.80 0.63 -2.75
CA MET A 285 18.01 0.84 -3.97
C MET A 285 18.34 2.23 -4.54
N PRO A 286 18.59 2.39 -5.86
CA PRO A 286 18.76 3.70 -6.46
C PRO A 286 17.52 4.58 -6.23
N ALA A 287 17.70 5.89 -6.00
CA ALA A 287 16.60 6.82 -5.73
C ALA A 287 15.48 6.73 -6.79
N PHE A 288 15.86 6.64 -8.07
CA PHE A 288 14.89 6.48 -9.16
C PHE A 288 14.01 5.22 -9.00
N GLU A 289 14.61 4.07 -8.67
CA GLU A 289 13.86 2.82 -8.49
C GLU A 289 13.01 2.84 -7.22
N ALA A 290 13.51 3.48 -6.14
CA ALA A 290 12.74 3.67 -4.92
C ALA A 290 11.51 4.58 -5.15
N LEU A 291 11.66 5.65 -5.93
CA LEU A 291 10.54 6.49 -6.36
C LEU A 291 9.56 5.74 -7.26
N GLN A 292 10.06 4.91 -8.17
CA GLN A 292 9.21 4.04 -8.97
C GLN A 292 8.40 3.05 -8.12
N SER A 293 8.98 2.51 -7.03
CA SER A 293 8.27 1.61 -6.14
C SER A 293 7.06 2.27 -5.46
N ALA A 294 7.11 3.59 -5.27
CA ALA A 294 6.03 4.40 -4.69
C ALA A 294 5.10 5.06 -5.74
N THR A 295 5.30 4.79 -7.02
CA THR A 295 4.52 5.37 -8.13
C THR A 295 4.18 4.30 -9.15
N VAL A 296 4.94 4.20 -10.23
CA VAL A 296 4.69 3.31 -11.38
C VAL A 296 4.55 1.84 -10.96
N SER A 297 5.48 1.33 -10.13
CA SER A 297 5.46 -0.08 -9.71
C SER A 297 4.25 -0.39 -8.84
N SER A 298 3.90 0.51 -7.93
CA SER A 298 2.68 0.39 -7.12
C SER A 298 1.42 0.43 -7.98
N ALA A 299 1.35 1.32 -8.96
CA ALA A 299 0.24 1.38 -9.91
C ALA A 299 0.12 0.08 -10.72
N GLU A 300 1.23 -0.53 -11.14
CA GLU A 300 1.24 -1.84 -11.82
C GLU A 300 0.79 -2.99 -10.91
N LEU A 301 1.24 -3.01 -9.64
CA LEU A 301 0.76 -3.98 -8.65
C LEU A 301 -0.76 -3.93 -8.52
N LEU A 302 -1.31 -2.71 -8.45
CA LEU A 302 -2.74 -2.47 -8.27
C LEU A 302 -3.57 -2.65 -9.55
N GLY A 303 -2.93 -2.77 -10.72
CA GLY A 303 -3.62 -2.90 -12.01
C GLY A 303 -4.16 -1.58 -12.56
N VAL A 304 -3.72 -0.44 -12.02
CA VAL A 304 -4.14 0.91 -12.44
C VAL A 304 -3.05 1.67 -13.22
N GLY A 305 -1.94 1.02 -13.53
CA GLY A 305 -0.78 1.63 -14.19
C GLY A 305 -1.00 2.14 -15.62
N THR A 306 -2.19 1.95 -16.19
CA THR A 306 -2.59 2.51 -17.49
C THR A 306 -3.32 3.85 -17.37
N SER A 307 -3.71 4.25 -16.15
CA SER A 307 -4.47 5.49 -15.90
C SER A 307 -3.78 6.45 -14.93
N THR A 308 -2.95 5.96 -14.01
CA THR A 308 -2.29 6.79 -12.98
C THR A 308 -0.87 6.32 -12.67
N GLY A 309 -0.14 6.98 -11.77
CA GLY A 309 1.21 6.63 -11.31
C GLY A 309 2.34 7.22 -12.16
N ARG A 310 2.05 8.00 -13.19
CA ARG A 310 3.04 8.71 -14.02
C ARG A 310 2.50 10.03 -14.56
N ILE A 311 3.39 10.95 -14.88
CA ILE A 311 3.03 12.18 -15.60
C ILE A 311 3.04 11.87 -17.09
N ALA A 312 1.84 11.72 -17.68
CA ALA A 312 1.64 11.50 -19.10
C ALA A 312 0.29 12.05 -19.54
N GLU A 313 0.18 12.52 -20.80
CA GLU A 313 -1.07 12.98 -21.34
C GLU A 313 -2.14 11.86 -21.33
N GLY A 314 -3.35 12.21 -20.91
CA GLY A 314 -4.46 11.28 -20.73
C GLY A 314 -4.47 10.51 -19.41
N TYR A 315 -3.41 10.60 -18.60
CA TYR A 315 -3.37 10.03 -17.25
C TYR A 315 -4.11 10.93 -16.26
N GLU A 316 -4.58 10.37 -15.18
CA GLU A 316 -5.16 11.10 -14.04
C GLU A 316 -4.13 12.11 -13.51
N ALA A 317 -4.58 13.31 -13.21
CA ALA A 317 -3.74 14.35 -12.66
C ALA A 317 -3.60 14.14 -11.14
N ASP A 318 -2.87 13.10 -10.79
CA ASP A 318 -2.44 12.74 -9.44
C ASP A 318 -1.00 13.15 -9.28
N LEU A 319 -0.77 14.31 -8.70
CA LEU A 319 0.53 14.98 -8.71
C LEU A 319 0.86 15.51 -7.33
N ILE A 320 2.15 15.54 -7.01
CA ILE A 320 2.67 16.26 -5.84
C ILE A 320 3.79 17.20 -6.23
N LEU A 321 3.92 18.31 -5.50
CA LEU A 321 5.00 19.26 -5.62
C LEU A 321 5.86 19.19 -4.37
N VAL A 322 7.19 19.08 -4.53
CA VAL A 322 8.17 18.96 -3.46
C VAL A 322 9.27 20.02 -3.60
N PRO A 323 9.94 20.43 -2.49
CA PRO A 323 10.83 21.59 -2.49
C PRO A 323 12.17 21.37 -3.18
N GLY A 324 12.55 20.15 -3.49
CA GLY A 324 13.85 19.82 -4.08
C GLY A 324 13.81 18.61 -4.99
N ASN A 325 14.94 18.30 -5.62
CA ASN A 325 15.05 17.16 -6.54
C ASN A 325 15.02 15.82 -5.78
N PRO A 326 13.95 15.02 -5.87
CA PRO A 326 13.83 13.76 -5.14
C PRO A 326 14.80 12.68 -5.67
N LEU A 327 15.44 12.88 -6.83
CA LEU A 327 16.48 11.98 -7.33
C LEU A 327 17.84 12.24 -6.65
N GLU A 328 18.05 13.44 -6.12
CA GLU A 328 19.25 13.82 -5.37
C GLU A 328 19.08 13.56 -3.87
N ASP A 329 17.91 13.91 -3.33
CA ASP A 329 17.56 13.70 -1.92
C ASP A 329 16.09 13.30 -1.79
N VAL A 330 15.84 12.03 -1.52
CA VAL A 330 14.47 11.53 -1.34
C VAL A 330 13.77 12.06 -0.07
N ALA A 331 14.54 12.63 0.89
CA ALA A 331 13.95 13.22 2.11
C ALA A 331 13.05 14.42 1.81
N VAL A 332 13.18 15.08 0.64
CA VAL A 332 12.28 16.16 0.22
C VAL A 332 10.81 15.71 0.11
N LEU A 333 10.55 14.41 0.00
CA LEU A 333 9.22 13.84 0.03
C LEU A 333 8.51 14.01 1.39
N GLN A 334 9.25 14.36 2.46
CA GLN A 334 8.67 14.64 3.78
C GLN A 334 7.95 15.99 3.82
N ASP A 335 8.26 16.90 2.87
CA ASP A 335 7.69 18.24 2.81
C ASP A 335 6.91 18.45 1.50
N VAL A 336 5.70 17.91 1.45
CA VAL A 336 4.83 18.07 0.28
C VAL A 336 4.21 19.46 0.28
N LEU A 337 4.46 20.25 -0.75
CA LEU A 337 4.01 21.64 -0.89
C LEU A 337 2.64 21.74 -1.56
N MET A 338 2.32 20.85 -2.48
CA MET A 338 1.04 20.78 -3.16
C MET A 338 0.67 19.32 -3.42
N VAL A 339 -0.62 19.03 -3.32
CA VAL A 339 -1.19 17.74 -3.74
C VAL A 339 -2.35 18.03 -4.69
N ILE A 340 -2.30 17.42 -5.85
CA ILE A 340 -3.40 17.35 -6.81
C ILE A 340 -3.85 15.90 -6.87
N SER A 341 -5.12 15.64 -6.67
CA SER A 341 -5.73 14.33 -6.78
C SER A 341 -6.94 14.38 -7.69
N ASN A 342 -6.96 13.52 -8.70
CA ASN A 342 -8.00 13.51 -9.73
C ASN A 342 -8.22 14.91 -10.37
N GLY A 343 -7.13 15.67 -10.57
CA GLY A 343 -7.13 17.01 -11.12
C GLY A 343 -7.66 18.10 -10.19
N THR A 344 -7.91 17.79 -8.93
CA THR A 344 -8.36 18.74 -7.91
C THR A 344 -7.24 19.05 -6.93
N VAL A 345 -6.97 20.33 -6.67
CA VAL A 345 -5.98 20.75 -5.65
C VAL A 345 -6.52 20.42 -4.26
N ALA A 346 -5.92 19.42 -3.63
CA ALA A 346 -6.30 18.95 -2.30
C ALA A 346 -5.49 19.62 -1.18
N LEU A 347 -4.24 20.01 -1.47
CA LEU A 347 -3.35 20.72 -0.56
C LEU A 347 -2.54 21.75 -1.34
N LYS A 348 -2.39 22.95 -0.78
CA LYS A 348 -1.51 23.99 -1.30
C LYS A 348 -0.84 24.73 -0.17
N ARG A 349 0.45 24.47 0.02
CA ARG A 349 1.32 25.08 1.04
C ARG A 349 2.38 25.99 0.44
N ILE A 350 2.41 26.16 -0.89
CA ILE A 350 3.34 27.07 -1.56
C ILE A 350 3.07 28.46 -0.98
N PRO A 351 4.07 29.16 -0.42
CA PRO A 351 3.91 30.54 -0.04
C PRO A 351 3.53 31.28 -1.34
N PHE A 352 2.41 31.99 -1.30
CA PHE A 352 2.04 32.88 -2.41
C PHE A 352 3.26 33.76 -2.67
N ALA A 353 3.79 33.75 -3.89
CA ALA A 353 4.81 34.72 -4.26
C ALA A 353 4.23 36.09 -3.92
N VAL A 354 4.79 36.74 -2.90
CA VAL A 354 4.55 38.15 -2.66
C VAL A 354 5.24 38.83 -3.83
N THR A 355 4.48 39.07 -4.89
CA THR A 355 4.94 40.00 -5.94
C THR A 355 5.09 41.34 -5.26
N GLU A 356 6.35 41.73 -4.93
CA GLU A 356 6.71 43.10 -4.62
C GLU A 356 6.47 43.99 -5.86
#